data_16341c94391c0ae145067de8f0b3de3f
#
_entry.id   16341c94391c0ae145067de8f0b3de3f
#
_cell.length_a   1.000
_cell.length_b   1.000
_cell.length_c   1.000
_cell.angle_alpha   90.00
_cell.angle_beta   90.00
_cell.angle_gamma   90.00
#
_symmetry.space_group_name_H-M   'P 1'
#
loop_
_entity.id
_entity.type
_entity.pdbx_description
1 polymer ?
#
loop_
_entity_poly.entity_id
_entity_poly.type
_entity_poly.pdbx_seq_one_letter_code
_entity_poly.pdbx_strand_id
1 'polypeptide(L)'
;MNKCTLALAVAVGVLSQQAYADGQADAKGFIEGASSTLGIRNYYINNDNRSGKPAQSLSTEWGQGFDLRFNSGYTQGTVGFGLDAIGLLGIKLDSGRGSNGASTTSYGSNMFPTESTNGNSKAVNDFASLGLTGKVRVSQTELKIGTLMPNNPVIKTNDSRLVTQTFTGGQITSNEIKDLTLTGGQIESVKGRNSTNDEGLSIAGANNPTSTGRRSNKFYYGGADYKITKDLVASYYYGELKDFYSQNFLGLVHNWAIGPGVLNSDLRYYRSRDNGANGSNSAYFTSGYYPNTATPAKGKVDNDLYSYLALYSVAGHTFGAGYQYTKGDSDFPWLNQGDGSSASITTDMQIQKFARAGERTWQARYAYDFAKLGVPGLTAGVVYLHGDNIQTGAGDKSEWERDISVGYVIPQGTFKNLGFAWKNAMWRTSAAVASSYQDENRLIVSYSIPLL
;
A
#
# COMPACT_ATOMS: atom_id res chain seq x y z
N MET A 1 15.38 22.75 17.14
CA MET A 1 15.64 21.33 17.53
C MET A 1 14.59 20.51 16.84
N ASN A 2 14.92 20.02 15.64
CA ASN A 2 13.98 19.28 14.79
C ASN A 2 13.95 17.80 15.26
N LYS A 3 12.81 17.39 15.75
CA LYS A 3 12.56 16.00 16.12
C LYS A 3 12.31 15.18 14.85
N CYS A 4 13.33 14.47 14.37
CA CYS A 4 13.14 13.38 13.42
C CYS A 4 12.40 12.24 14.15
N THR A 5 11.09 12.19 13.99
CA THR A 5 10.29 11.04 14.40
C THR A 5 10.26 10.09 13.21
N LEU A 6 11.26 9.21 13.10
CA LEU A 6 11.16 8.05 12.21
C LEU A 6 10.21 7.07 12.91
N ALA A 7 8.93 7.17 12.57
CA ALA A 7 7.94 6.24 13.06
C ALA A 7 8.24 4.86 12.48
N LEU A 8 8.38 3.88 13.37
CA LEU A 8 8.23 2.48 13.05
C LEU A 8 6.98 2.36 12.18
N ALA A 9 7.10 1.73 11.02
CA ALA A 9 5.95 1.36 10.20
C ALA A 9 5.22 0.13 10.80
N VAL A 10 4.85 0.23 12.05
CA VAL A 10 3.58 -0.30 12.53
C VAL A 10 2.59 0.62 11.85
N ALA A 11 1.82 0.16 10.86
CA ALA A 11 0.97 0.99 10.03
C ALA A 11 0.14 1.98 10.87
N VAL A 12 0.79 3.00 11.37
CA VAL A 12 0.16 4.25 11.70
C VAL A 12 -0.17 4.79 10.33
N GLY A 13 -1.44 4.93 10.03
CA GLY A 13 -1.85 5.72 8.89
C GLY A 13 -1.12 7.04 9.02
N VAL A 14 0.01 7.15 8.31
CA VAL A 14 0.71 8.40 8.21
C VAL A 14 -0.29 9.29 7.49
N LEU A 15 -0.97 10.14 8.26
CA LEU A 15 -1.33 11.42 7.70
C LEU A 15 -0.02 11.92 7.11
N SER A 16 0.14 11.78 5.80
CA SER A 16 1.18 12.47 5.09
C SER A 16 1.05 13.90 5.61
N GLN A 17 2.03 14.37 6.38
CA GLN A 17 2.19 15.80 6.52
C GLN A 17 2.44 16.26 5.09
N GLN A 18 1.35 16.59 4.41
CA GLN A 18 1.47 17.40 3.22
C GLN A 18 2.16 18.67 3.73
N ALA A 19 3.48 18.73 3.48
CA ALA A 19 4.16 19.98 3.56
C ALA A 19 3.26 20.92 2.75
N TYR A 20 2.81 22.02 3.35
CA TYR A 20 2.16 23.08 2.61
C TYR A 20 3.11 23.38 1.45
N ALA A 21 2.70 23.01 0.25
CA ALA A 21 3.48 23.36 -0.93
C ALA A 21 3.58 24.89 -0.91
N ASP A 22 4.79 25.38 -0.87
CA ASP A 22 5.04 26.82 -1.05
C ASP A 22 4.21 27.26 -2.24
N GLY A 23 3.46 28.36 -2.12
CA GLY A 23 2.63 28.84 -3.21
C GLY A 23 3.47 29.13 -4.45
N GLN A 24 2.85 29.27 -5.62
CA GLN A 24 3.59 29.59 -6.85
C GLN A 24 4.40 30.90 -6.71
N ALA A 25 3.96 31.83 -5.86
CA ALA A 25 4.69 33.06 -5.56
C ALA A 25 6.08 32.82 -4.96
N ASP A 26 6.28 31.69 -4.25
CA ASP A 26 7.55 31.32 -3.61
C ASP A 26 8.43 30.42 -4.49
N ALA A 27 8.11 30.29 -5.79
CA ALA A 27 8.87 29.46 -6.72
C ALA A 27 10.31 29.97 -6.88
N LYS A 28 11.28 29.12 -6.50
CA LYS A 28 12.71 29.45 -6.55
C LYS A 28 13.30 29.34 -7.97
N GLY A 29 12.66 28.61 -8.87
CA GLY A 29 13.14 28.30 -10.21
C GLY A 29 13.14 26.80 -10.48
N PHE A 30 13.23 26.40 -11.73
CA PHE A 30 13.17 25.01 -12.17
C PHE A 30 14.33 24.17 -11.59
N ILE A 31 15.56 24.70 -11.61
CA ILE A 31 16.77 24.03 -11.10
C ILE A 31 17.00 24.37 -9.62
N GLU A 32 16.89 25.63 -9.25
CA GLU A 32 17.17 26.13 -7.89
C GLU A 32 16.19 25.56 -6.85
N GLY A 33 14.99 25.21 -7.29
CA GLY A 33 13.99 24.54 -6.47
C GLY A 33 14.00 23.02 -6.62
N ALA A 34 14.95 22.44 -7.36
CA ALA A 34 15.01 21.02 -7.59
C ALA A 34 15.51 20.22 -6.37
N SER A 35 15.12 18.98 -6.30
CA SER A 35 15.64 17.98 -5.37
C SER A 35 15.83 16.65 -6.06
N SER A 36 16.84 15.89 -5.65
CA SER A 36 17.08 14.56 -6.17
C SER A 36 17.52 13.62 -5.05
N THR A 37 17.01 12.38 -5.06
CA THR A 37 17.37 11.37 -4.09
C THR A 37 17.62 10.03 -4.79
N LEU A 38 18.59 9.28 -4.30
CA LEU A 38 18.82 7.89 -4.67
C LEU A 38 18.46 7.01 -3.47
N GLY A 39 17.36 6.27 -3.58
CA GLY A 39 16.99 5.21 -2.68
C GLY A 39 17.69 3.91 -3.05
N ILE A 40 18.28 3.24 -2.08
CA ILE A 40 18.94 1.94 -2.23
C ILE A 40 18.23 0.98 -1.28
N ARG A 41 17.80 -0.18 -1.79
CA ARG A 41 17.09 -1.20 -0.99
C ARG A 41 17.62 -2.58 -1.31
N ASN A 42 18.25 -3.21 -0.33
CA ASN A 42 18.54 -4.64 -0.36
C ASN A 42 17.39 -5.36 0.33
N TYR A 43 16.78 -6.34 -0.32
CA TYR A 43 15.56 -6.97 0.15
C TYR A 43 15.64 -8.48 -0.03
N TYR A 44 15.55 -9.20 1.10
CA TYR A 44 15.42 -10.64 1.15
C TYR A 44 14.05 -11.01 1.70
N ILE A 45 13.38 -11.95 1.06
CA ILE A 45 12.12 -12.54 1.53
C ILE A 45 12.19 -14.05 1.50
N ASN A 46 11.69 -14.66 2.56
CA ASN A 46 11.45 -16.09 2.67
C ASN A 46 9.97 -16.28 3.03
N ASN A 47 9.24 -16.99 2.20
CA ASN A 47 7.83 -17.28 2.37
C ASN A 47 7.64 -18.81 2.38
N ASP A 48 7.19 -19.36 3.50
CA ASP A 48 6.95 -20.78 3.71
C ASP A 48 5.45 -21.07 3.89
N ASN A 49 4.86 -21.73 2.90
CA ASN A 49 3.48 -22.24 2.93
C ASN A 49 3.48 -23.60 3.60
N ARG A 50 3.25 -23.68 4.90
CA ARG A 50 3.45 -24.86 5.74
C ARG A 50 2.32 -25.88 5.70
N SER A 51 1.17 -25.51 5.14
CA SER A 51 0.04 -26.43 4.99
C SER A 51 -0.75 -26.11 3.72
N GLY A 52 -1.67 -26.99 3.39
CA GLY A 52 -2.34 -26.99 2.11
C GLY A 52 -1.66 -27.98 1.16
N LYS A 53 -1.92 -27.84 -0.13
CA LYS A 53 -1.22 -28.60 -1.19
C LYS A 53 -0.59 -27.62 -2.19
N PRO A 54 0.25 -26.68 -1.76
CA PRO A 54 0.99 -25.87 -2.71
C PRO A 54 1.95 -26.80 -3.46
N ALA A 55 2.07 -26.65 -4.76
CA ALA A 55 3.05 -27.38 -5.53
C ALA A 55 4.49 -27.05 -5.07
N GLN A 56 4.64 -25.93 -4.36
CA GLN A 56 5.85 -25.49 -3.73
C GLN A 56 5.54 -24.81 -2.40
N SER A 57 6.15 -25.32 -1.31
CA SER A 57 5.95 -24.78 0.03
C SER A 57 6.81 -23.54 0.29
N LEU A 58 8.08 -23.56 -0.14
CA LEU A 58 9.06 -22.51 0.14
C LEU A 58 9.35 -21.66 -1.08
N SER A 59 9.29 -20.34 -0.92
CA SER A 59 9.73 -19.34 -1.87
C SER A 59 10.72 -18.38 -1.22
N THR A 60 11.90 -18.24 -1.80
CA THR A 60 12.98 -17.38 -1.33
C THR A 60 13.45 -16.49 -2.45
N GLU A 61 13.54 -15.19 -2.20
CA GLU A 61 14.02 -14.22 -3.17
C GLU A 61 14.90 -13.18 -2.49
N TRP A 62 15.95 -12.77 -3.20
CA TRP A 62 16.87 -11.73 -2.73
C TRP A 62 17.21 -10.80 -3.87
N GLY A 63 17.09 -9.51 -3.64
CA GLY A 63 17.30 -8.49 -4.67
C GLY A 63 17.89 -7.21 -4.16
N GLN A 64 18.44 -6.46 -5.10
CA GLN A 64 18.94 -5.10 -4.91
C GLN A 64 18.10 -4.14 -5.74
N GLY A 65 17.46 -3.17 -5.11
CA GLY A 65 16.67 -2.12 -5.75
C GLY A 65 17.36 -0.76 -5.69
N PHE A 66 17.13 0.03 -6.74
CA PHE A 66 17.51 1.44 -6.81
C PHE A 66 16.29 2.25 -7.25
N ASP A 67 16.04 3.36 -6.57
CA ASP A 67 14.94 4.30 -6.81
C ASP A 67 15.53 5.70 -6.91
N LEU A 68 15.79 6.15 -8.14
CA LEU A 68 16.28 7.49 -8.41
C LEU A 68 15.10 8.43 -8.64
N ARG A 69 14.93 9.43 -7.80
CA ARG A 69 13.89 10.45 -7.93
C ARG A 69 14.51 11.81 -8.18
N PHE A 70 14.00 12.48 -9.17
CA PHE A 70 14.28 13.89 -9.46
C PHE A 70 12.96 14.65 -9.45
N ASN A 71 12.89 15.71 -8.66
CA ASN A 71 11.75 16.62 -8.65
C ASN A 71 12.29 18.01 -8.98
N SER A 72 11.92 18.56 -10.13
CA SER A 72 12.30 19.94 -10.44
C SER A 72 11.61 20.92 -9.48
N GLY A 73 12.12 22.14 -9.37
CA GLY A 73 11.33 23.27 -8.91
C GLY A 73 10.26 23.64 -9.96
N TYR A 74 9.62 24.78 -9.73
CA TYR A 74 8.72 25.42 -10.69
C TYR A 74 9.37 26.64 -11.29
N THR A 75 9.15 26.89 -12.59
CA THR A 75 9.51 28.17 -13.20
C THR A 75 8.83 29.31 -12.45
N GLN A 76 9.46 30.45 -12.39
CA GLN A 76 8.90 31.66 -11.78
C GLN A 76 7.78 32.25 -12.66
N GLY A 77 6.94 33.09 -12.09
CA GLY A 77 5.81 33.75 -12.75
C GLY A 77 4.47 33.28 -12.17
N THR A 78 3.37 33.75 -12.75
CA THR A 78 2.01 33.43 -12.29
C THR A 78 1.68 31.95 -12.48
N VAL A 79 2.22 31.34 -13.53
CA VAL A 79 2.08 29.91 -13.85
C VAL A 79 3.46 29.28 -13.80
N GLY A 80 3.66 28.33 -12.93
CA GLY A 80 4.90 27.55 -12.81
C GLY A 80 4.80 26.22 -13.53
N PHE A 81 5.86 25.87 -14.25
CA PHE A 81 6.04 24.59 -14.92
C PHE A 81 7.18 23.81 -14.28
N GLY A 82 7.03 22.51 -14.18
CA GLY A 82 8.05 21.61 -13.65
C GLY A 82 7.97 20.23 -14.29
N LEU A 83 8.99 19.43 -14.01
CA LEU A 83 9.12 18.04 -14.47
C LEU A 83 9.69 17.18 -13.35
N ASP A 84 9.02 16.08 -13.04
CA ASP A 84 9.54 15.08 -12.14
C ASP A 84 9.93 13.81 -12.93
N ALA A 85 10.93 13.09 -12.46
CA ALA A 85 11.36 11.82 -13.03
C ALA A 85 11.59 10.78 -11.93
N ILE A 86 11.23 9.54 -12.22
CA ILE A 86 11.52 8.38 -11.37
C ILE A 86 12.18 7.29 -12.22
N GLY A 87 13.39 6.87 -11.83
CA GLY A 87 14.10 5.75 -12.41
C GLY A 87 14.14 4.60 -11.40
N LEU A 88 13.60 3.44 -11.78
CA LEU A 88 13.56 2.24 -10.94
C LEU A 88 14.42 1.16 -11.57
N LEU A 89 15.28 0.51 -10.78
CA LEU A 89 16.09 -0.64 -11.20
C LEU A 89 16.04 -1.71 -10.12
N GLY A 90 15.66 -2.92 -10.50
CA GLY A 90 15.73 -4.11 -9.66
C GLY A 90 16.73 -5.11 -10.22
N ILE A 91 17.64 -5.59 -9.38
CA ILE A 91 18.66 -6.59 -9.72
C ILE A 91 18.43 -7.82 -8.84
N LYS A 92 18.33 -8.98 -9.48
CA LYS A 92 18.22 -10.26 -8.79
C LYS A 92 19.58 -10.68 -8.26
N LEU A 93 19.67 -10.93 -6.95
CA LEU A 93 20.85 -11.52 -6.31
C LEU A 93 20.67 -13.03 -6.17
N ASP A 94 19.47 -13.48 -5.77
CA ASP A 94 19.09 -14.88 -5.72
C ASP A 94 17.55 -15.01 -5.86
N SER A 95 17.12 -16.08 -6.49
CA SER A 95 15.67 -16.39 -6.60
C SER A 95 15.39 -17.88 -6.34
N GLY A 96 16.26 -18.57 -5.69
CA GLY A 96 16.16 -19.94 -5.21
C GLY A 96 15.35 -20.93 -6.07
N ARG A 97 15.53 -22.20 -5.94
CA ARG A 97 14.70 -23.21 -6.65
C ARG A 97 13.24 -23.11 -6.31
N GLY A 98 12.92 -22.56 -5.15
CA GLY A 98 11.61 -22.41 -4.66
C GLY A 98 10.85 -21.20 -5.21
N SER A 99 11.53 -20.21 -5.76
CA SER A 99 10.90 -18.92 -6.10
C SER A 99 10.35 -18.87 -7.51
N ASN A 100 10.93 -19.60 -8.45
CA ASN A 100 10.59 -19.51 -9.87
C ASN A 100 10.44 -20.87 -10.55
N GLY A 101 10.20 -21.90 -9.77
CA GLY A 101 9.75 -23.17 -10.26
C GLY A 101 10.73 -23.91 -11.19
N ALA A 102 11.47 -24.87 -10.66
CA ALA A 102 11.87 -26.02 -11.46
C ALA A 102 10.68 -26.95 -11.77
N SER A 103 9.44 -26.48 -11.56
CA SER A 103 8.20 -27.18 -11.81
C SER A 103 7.52 -26.59 -13.02
N THR A 104 6.86 -27.43 -13.81
CA THR A 104 6.08 -27.09 -15.00
C THR A 104 4.83 -26.20 -14.72
N THR A 105 4.60 -25.82 -13.45
CA THR A 105 3.56 -24.89 -13.05
C THR A 105 4.20 -23.56 -12.68
N SER A 106 3.85 -22.53 -13.44
CA SER A 106 4.33 -21.16 -13.28
C SER A 106 4.08 -20.64 -11.87
N TYR A 107 5.12 -20.50 -11.06
CA TYR A 107 5.07 -19.70 -9.84
C TYR A 107 5.53 -18.29 -10.20
N GLY A 108 4.64 -17.33 -9.94
CA GLY A 108 5.00 -15.93 -10.05
C GLY A 108 6.09 -15.57 -9.05
N SER A 109 7.09 -14.83 -9.49
CA SER A 109 8.00 -14.16 -8.58
C SER A 109 7.27 -13.06 -7.82
N ASN A 110 7.61 -12.90 -6.53
CA ASN A 110 7.08 -11.80 -5.71
C ASN A 110 7.84 -10.49 -5.92
N MET A 111 9.08 -10.54 -6.41
CA MET A 111 9.95 -9.37 -6.52
C MET A 111 10.40 -9.05 -7.94
N PHE A 112 10.43 -10.04 -8.83
CA PHE A 112 10.99 -9.89 -10.18
C PHE A 112 9.95 -10.22 -11.25
N PRO A 113 10.01 -9.57 -12.41
CA PRO A 113 9.33 -10.08 -13.60
C PRO A 113 9.78 -11.50 -13.89
N THR A 114 8.92 -12.29 -14.52
CA THR A 114 9.24 -13.65 -14.94
C THR A 114 9.29 -13.74 -16.46
N GLU A 115 10.27 -14.48 -16.97
CA GLU A 115 10.33 -14.93 -18.36
C GLU A 115 9.96 -16.40 -18.43
N SER A 116 9.24 -16.80 -19.49
CA SER A 116 8.87 -18.19 -19.75
C SER A 116 9.64 -18.71 -20.94
N THR A 117 10.38 -19.81 -20.72
CA THR A 117 11.13 -20.51 -21.79
C THR A 117 10.79 -22.00 -21.71
N ASN A 118 10.26 -22.56 -22.78
CA ASN A 118 9.88 -23.99 -22.87
C ASN A 118 8.95 -24.46 -21.70
N GLY A 119 7.98 -23.61 -21.32
CA GLY A 119 7.04 -23.94 -20.25
C GLY A 119 7.56 -23.77 -18.82
N ASN A 120 8.82 -23.32 -18.63
CA ASN A 120 9.40 -22.99 -17.35
C ASN A 120 9.44 -21.48 -17.17
N SER A 121 8.97 -21.00 -16.02
CA SER A 121 9.10 -19.60 -15.62
C SER A 121 10.31 -19.41 -14.71
N LYS A 122 11.10 -18.39 -14.98
CA LYS A 122 12.20 -17.98 -14.09
C LYS A 122 12.21 -16.45 -13.94
N ALA A 123 12.72 -15.97 -12.80
CA ALA A 123 12.93 -14.55 -12.58
C ALA A 123 13.99 -14.00 -13.56
N VAL A 124 13.73 -12.84 -14.15
CA VAL A 124 14.75 -12.09 -14.91
C VAL A 124 15.91 -11.68 -14.00
N ASN A 125 17.09 -11.44 -14.58
CA ASN A 125 18.26 -11.03 -13.81
C ASN A 125 18.16 -9.57 -13.33
N ASP A 126 17.58 -8.72 -14.15
CA ASP A 126 17.36 -7.32 -13.87
C ASP A 126 16.12 -6.80 -14.61
N PHE A 127 15.58 -5.69 -14.11
CA PHE A 127 14.50 -4.96 -14.77
C PHE A 127 14.55 -3.50 -14.37
N ALA A 128 14.18 -2.61 -15.29
CA ALA A 128 14.18 -1.18 -15.05
C ALA A 128 12.96 -0.50 -15.64
N SER A 129 12.61 0.64 -15.08
CA SER A 129 11.59 1.52 -15.64
C SER A 129 11.94 2.98 -15.40
N LEU A 130 11.51 3.84 -16.34
CA LEU A 130 11.59 5.30 -16.22
C LEU A 130 10.18 5.86 -16.29
N GLY A 131 9.83 6.72 -15.35
CA GLY A 131 8.58 7.46 -15.32
C GLY A 131 8.86 8.97 -15.36
N LEU A 132 8.05 9.70 -16.11
CA LEU A 132 8.10 11.16 -16.20
C LEU A 132 6.75 11.74 -15.81
N THR A 133 6.78 12.93 -15.18
CA THR A 133 5.56 13.64 -14.77
C THR A 133 5.73 15.13 -15.04
N GLY A 134 4.97 15.62 -16.01
CA GLY A 134 4.81 17.06 -16.20
C GLY A 134 3.95 17.64 -15.09
N LYS A 135 4.32 18.81 -14.57
CA LYS A 135 3.57 19.50 -13.52
C LYS A 135 3.40 20.97 -13.81
N VAL A 136 2.23 21.48 -13.47
CA VAL A 136 1.87 22.90 -13.59
C VAL A 136 1.31 23.35 -12.25
N ARG A 137 1.72 24.54 -11.80
CA ARG A 137 1.22 25.14 -10.56
C ARG A 137 0.76 26.57 -10.79
N VAL A 138 -0.42 26.88 -10.28
CA VAL A 138 -0.97 28.24 -10.19
C VAL A 138 -1.41 28.46 -8.75
N SER A 139 -0.92 29.53 -8.13
CA SER A 139 -1.18 29.79 -6.70
C SER A 139 -0.82 28.57 -5.85
N GLN A 140 -1.75 27.96 -5.12
CA GLN A 140 -1.58 26.74 -4.33
C GLN A 140 -2.26 25.51 -4.98
N THR A 141 -2.54 25.59 -6.28
CA THR A 141 -3.14 24.48 -7.04
C THR A 141 -2.12 23.90 -8.00
N GLU A 142 -1.89 22.59 -7.90
CA GLU A 142 -0.94 21.81 -8.69
C GLU A 142 -1.67 20.78 -9.55
N LEU A 143 -1.34 20.70 -10.83
CA LEU A 143 -1.71 19.61 -11.75
C LEU A 143 -0.47 18.80 -12.09
N LYS A 144 -0.55 17.48 -11.97
CA LYS A 144 0.47 16.51 -12.40
C LYS A 144 -0.12 15.58 -13.46
N ILE A 145 0.63 15.33 -14.54
CA ILE A 145 0.25 14.40 -15.61
C ILE A 145 1.46 13.55 -15.95
N GLY A 146 1.28 12.24 -15.96
CA GLY A 146 2.32 11.25 -16.25
C GLY A 146 2.38 10.14 -15.23
N THR A 147 3.58 9.82 -14.72
CA THR A 147 3.80 8.78 -13.72
C THR A 147 3.50 9.29 -12.33
N LEU A 148 2.55 8.67 -11.66
CA LEU A 148 2.03 9.07 -10.35
C LEU A 148 2.22 7.97 -9.31
N MET A 149 2.28 8.38 -8.05
CA MET A 149 2.27 7.51 -6.87
C MET A 149 1.19 8.00 -5.89
N PRO A 150 -0.10 7.82 -6.19
CA PRO A 150 -1.18 8.29 -5.34
C PRO A 150 -1.15 7.59 -3.98
N ASN A 151 -1.54 8.34 -2.95
CA ASN A 151 -1.64 7.84 -1.58
C ASN A 151 -2.84 8.50 -0.89
N ASN A 152 -4.02 7.96 -1.14
CA ASN A 152 -5.27 8.39 -0.51
C ASN A 152 -6.14 7.16 -0.17
N PRO A 153 -7.26 7.33 0.54
CA PRO A 153 -8.05 6.19 1.01
C PRO A 153 -8.60 5.26 -0.07
N VAL A 154 -8.83 5.75 -1.29
CA VAL A 154 -9.44 4.96 -2.38
C VAL A 154 -8.43 4.46 -3.41
N ILE A 155 -7.19 4.98 -3.38
CA ILE A 155 -6.06 4.48 -4.17
C ILE A 155 -4.74 4.70 -3.44
N LYS A 156 -3.96 3.64 -3.28
CA LYS A 156 -2.69 3.68 -2.56
C LYS A 156 -1.60 2.94 -3.33
N THR A 157 -0.51 3.62 -3.58
CA THR A 157 0.71 3.02 -4.13
C THR A 157 1.31 2.00 -3.18
N ASN A 158 1.74 0.86 -3.71
CA ASN A 158 2.41 -0.17 -2.95
C ASN A 158 3.94 -0.06 -3.10
N ASP A 159 4.63 0.16 -1.98
CA ASP A 159 6.10 0.22 -1.88
C ASP A 159 6.66 -0.82 -0.90
N SER A 160 6.05 -1.98 -0.80
CA SER A 160 6.40 -2.98 0.21
C SER A 160 7.37 -4.09 -0.28
N ARG A 161 7.98 -3.92 -1.45
CA ARG A 161 8.95 -4.87 -2.04
C ARG A 161 10.23 -4.15 -2.49
N LEU A 162 10.89 -4.67 -3.51
CA LEU A 162 12.19 -4.21 -4.00
C LEU A 162 12.14 -2.82 -4.61
N VAL A 163 11.19 -2.58 -5.51
CA VAL A 163 10.91 -1.27 -6.11
C VAL A 163 9.45 -0.90 -5.90
N THR A 164 9.11 0.37 -6.11
CA THR A 164 7.76 0.88 -5.90
C THR A 164 6.87 0.64 -7.12
N GLN A 165 5.57 0.47 -6.86
CA GLN A 165 4.52 0.51 -7.86
C GLN A 165 4.32 1.94 -8.36
N THR A 166 3.96 2.11 -9.64
CA THR A 166 3.62 3.40 -10.22
C THR A 166 2.34 3.32 -11.02
N PHE A 167 1.69 4.45 -11.20
CA PHE A 167 0.47 4.60 -11.98
C PHE A 167 0.68 5.64 -13.08
N THR A 168 -0.07 5.55 -14.17
CA THR A 168 -0.11 6.57 -15.22
C THR A 168 -1.45 7.27 -15.20
N GLY A 169 -1.46 8.61 -15.23
CA GLY A 169 -2.69 9.38 -15.19
C GLY A 169 -2.46 10.86 -14.94
N GLY A 170 -3.49 11.51 -14.43
CA GLY A 170 -3.46 12.92 -14.02
C GLY A 170 -4.04 13.11 -12.62
N GLN A 171 -3.44 14.03 -11.85
CA GLN A 171 -3.91 14.41 -10.51
C GLN A 171 -3.84 15.92 -10.36
N ILE A 172 -4.89 16.50 -9.80
CA ILE A 172 -4.92 17.89 -9.33
C ILE A 172 -5.01 17.91 -7.81
N THR A 173 -4.25 18.79 -7.17
CA THR A 173 -4.30 19.03 -5.73
C THR A 173 -4.36 20.54 -5.49
N SER A 174 -5.28 20.99 -4.63
CA SER A 174 -5.48 22.40 -4.31
C SER A 174 -5.50 22.63 -2.81
N ASN A 175 -4.73 23.61 -2.36
CA ASN A 175 -4.66 24.11 -0.98
C ASN A 175 -5.07 25.58 -0.87
N GLU A 176 -5.88 26.09 -1.81
CA GLU A 176 -6.31 27.50 -1.85
C GLU A 176 -7.16 27.91 -0.64
N ILE A 177 -7.85 26.95 -0.06
CA ILE A 177 -8.69 27.19 1.11
C ILE A 177 -7.92 26.72 2.35
N LYS A 178 -7.79 27.63 3.30
CA LYS A 178 -7.09 27.35 4.55
C LYS A 178 -7.66 26.12 5.23
N ASP A 179 -6.76 25.24 5.71
CA ASP A 179 -7.07 24.01 6.41
C ASP A 179 -7.82 22.95 5.57
N LEU A 180 -8.01 23.18 4.26
CA LEU A 180 -8.66 22.27 3.32
C LEU A 180 -7.71 21.90 2.18
N THR A 181 -7.47 20.61 2.00
CA THR A 181 -6.81 20.06 0.81
C THR A 181 -7.85 19.35 -0.05
N LEU A 182 -7.95 19.74 -1.31
CA LEU A 182 -8.76 19.05 -2.32
C LEU A 182 -7.85 18.26 -3.23
N THR A 183 -8.21 17.02 -3.53
CA THR A 183 -7.47 16.15 -4.45
C THR A 183 -8.45 15.48 -5.41
N GLY A 184 -8.11 15.43 -6.70
CA GLY A 184 -8.89 14.71 -7.69
C GLY A 184 -8.01 14.20 -8.82
N GLY A 185 -8.45 13.16 -9.53
CA GLY A 185 -7.64 12.63 -10.63
C GLY A 185 -8.29 11.50 -11.39
N GLN A 186 -7.60 11.10 -12.44
CA GLN A 186 -7.88 9.93 -13.24
C GLN A 186 -6.62 9.09 -13.40
N ILE A 187 -6.73 7.79 -13.21
CA ILE A 187 -5.67 6.82 -13.47
C ILE A 187 -6.11 5.93 -14.64
N GLU A 188 -5.17 5.65 -15.53
CA GLU A 188 -5.41 4.89 -16.75
C GLU A 188 -4.73 3.52 -16.75
N SER A 189 -3.55 3.44 -16.16
CA SER A 189 -2.77 2.20 -16.08
C SER A 189 -1.93 2.13 -14.81
N VAL A 190 -1.40 0.95 -14.57
CA VAL A 190 -0.52 0.63 -13.43
C VAL A 190 0.68 -0.15 -13.90
N LYS A 191 1.83 0.11 -13.30
CA LYS A 191 3.03 -0.72 -13.39
C LYS A 191 3.27 -1.37 -12.03
N GLY A 192 3.18 -2.69 -11.99
CA GLY A 192 3.41 -3.48 -10.77
C GLY A 192 4.86 -3.39 -10.29
N ARG A 193 5.09 -3.73 -9.02
CA ARG A 193 6.42 -3.72 -8.40
C ARG A 193 7.39 -4.75 -9.00
N ASN A 194 6.87 -5.78 -9.64
CA ASN A 194 7.61 -6.87 -10.30
C ASN A 194 7.33 -6.90 -11.81
N SER A 195 7.06 -5.75 -12.41
CA SER A 195 6.71 -5.66 -13.83
C SER A 195 7.35 -4.43 -14.48
N THR A 196 7.64 -4.54 -15.77
CA THR A 196 8.00 -3.42 -16.64
C THR A 196 6.84 -2.99 -17.55
N ASN A 197 5.72 -3.72 -17.50
CA ASN A 197 4.54 -3.46 -18.31
C ASN A 197 3.60 -2.47 -17.64
N ASP A 198 3.06 -1.56 -18.44
CA ASP A 198 1.87 -0.79 -18.06
C ASP A 198 0.63 -1.63 -18.36
N GLU A 199 -0.16 -1.89 -17.32
CA GLU A 199 -1.34 -2.75 -17.40
C GLU A 199 -2.62 -1.96 -17.10
N GLY A 200 -3.74 -2.39 -17.71
CA GLY A 200 -5.06 -1.86 -17.35
C GLY A 200 -5.44 -2.24 -15.92
N LEU A 201 -6.29 -1.44 -15.33
CA LEU A 201 -6.76 -1.59 -13.95
C LEU A 201 -7.83 -2.69 -13.84
N SER A 202 -7.84 -3.39 -12.71
CA SER A 202 -8.89 -4.36 -12.37
C SER A 202 -9.20 -4.32 -10.88
N ILE A 203 -10.23 -5.03 -10.45
CA ILE A 203 -10.57 -5.20 -9.04
C ILE A 203 -9.84 -6.41 -8.46
N ALA A 204 -9.38 -6.33 -7.22
CA ALA A 204 -8.88 -7.48 -6.49
C ALA A 204 -9.98 -8.53 -6.33
N GLY A 205 -9.61 -9.81 -6.53
CA GLY A 205 -10.56 -10.92 -6.45
C GLY A 205 -11.51 -11.08 -7.64
N ALA A 206 -11.44 -10.20 -8.64
CA ALA A 206 -12.20 -10.32 -9.89
C ALA A 206 -11.82 -11.57 -10.69
N ASN A 207 -12.58 -11.86 -11.72
CA ASN A 207 -12.22 -12.86 -12.71
C ASN A 207 -10.79 -12.65 -13.18
N ASN A 208 -10.07 -13.77 -13.25
CA ASN A 208 -8.65 -13.78 -13.54
C ASN A 208 -8.27 -12.85 -14.71
N PRO A 209 -7.50 -11.80 -14.48
CA PRO A 209 -7.12 -10.86 -15.51
C PRO A 209 -6.16 -11.44 -16.57
N THR A 210 -5.56 -12.59 -16.34
CA THR A 210 -4.55 -13.14 -17.25
C THR A 210 -5.13 -13.97 -18.39
N SER A 211 -6.33 -14.54 -18.23
CA SER A 211 -6.93 -15.41 -19.28
C SER A 211 -8.20 -14.84 -19.91
N THR A 212 -9.15 -14.41 -19.08
CA THR A 212 -10.44 -13.87 -19.50
C THR A 212 -10.80 -12.59 -18.77
N GLY A 213 -9.88 -12.09 -17.94
CA GLY A 213 -10.10 -10.97 -17.06
C GLY A 213 -10.37 -9.68 -17.78
N ARG A 214 -11.31 -8.95 -17.25
CA ARG A 214 -11.66 -7.63 -17.74
C ARG A 214 -10.81 -6.59 -17.04
N ARG A 215 -10.48 -5.53 -17.78
CA ARG A 215 -9.70 -4.40 -17.27
C ARG A 215 -10.40 -3.10 -17.64
N SER A 216 -10.12 -2.05 -16.88
CA SER A 216 -10.52 -0.68 -17.16
C SER A 216 -9.27 0.18 -17.30
N ASN A 217 -9.36 1.21 -18.13
CA ASN A 217 -8.35 2.28 -18.19
C ASN A 217 -8.89 3.58 -17.55
N LYS A 218 -9.88 3.46 -16.65
CA LYS A 218 -10.54 4.59 -16.04
C LYS A 218 -10.81 4.32 -14.56
N PHE A 219 -9.95 4.85 -13.71
CA PHE A 219 -10.23 5.00 -12.28
C PHE A 219 -10.29 6.49 -11.98
N TYR A 220 -11.46 6.97 -11.60
CA TYR A 220 -11.69 8.34 -11.19
C TYR A 220 -11.66 8.44 -9.68
N TYR A 221 -11.11 9.50 -9.13
CA TYR A 221 -11.15 9.76 -7.70
C TYR A 221 -11.20 11.25 -7.41
N GLY A 222 -11.78 11.58 -6.28
CA GLY A 222 -11.80 12.93 -5.76
C GLY A 222 -12.14 12.95 -4.29
N GLY A 223 -11.60 13.91 -3.56
CA GLY A 223 -11.83 14.00 -2.14
C GLY A 223 -11.24 15.24 -1.50
N ALA A 224 -11.40 15.29 -0.19
CA ALA A 224 -10.97 16.40 0.64
C ALA A 224 -10.48 15.92 2.00
N ASP A 225 -9.42 16.56 2.49
CA ASP A 225 -8.96 16.50 3.87
C ASP A 225 -9.15 17.87 4.52
N TYR A 226 -9.96 17.92 5.58
CA TYR A 226 -10.25 19.13 6.30
C TYR A 226 -9.72 19.08 7.73
N LYS A 227 -8.82 20.00 8.06
CA LYS A 227 -8.29 20.17 9.42
C LYS A 227 -9.31 20.98 10.24
N ILE A 228 -10.19 20.29 10.96
CA ILE A 228 -11.18 20.92 11.87
C ILE A 228 -10.44 21.66 12.98
N THR A 229 -9.37 21.04 13.48
CA THR A 229 -8.37 21.65 14.37
C THR A 229 -6.98 21.18 14.00
N LYS A 230 -5.94 21.68 14.65
CA LYS A 230 -4.58 21.16 14.46
C LYS A 230 -4.41 19.66 14.76
N ASP A 231 -5.31 19.11 15.58
CA ASP A 231 -5.24 17.73 16.08
C ASP A 231 -6.38 16.84 15.54
N LEU A 232 -7.36 17.40 14.83
CA LEU A 232 -8.54 16.69 14.29
C LEU A 232 -8.69 16.93 12.79
N VAL A 233 -8.63 15.86 12.03
CA VAL A 233 -8.79 15.87 10.56
C VAL A 233 -9.97 15.00 10.17
N ALA A 234 -10.86 15.53 9.35
CA ALA A 234 -11.93 14.80 8.68
C ALA A 234 -11.58 14.65 7.20
N SER A 235 -11.84 13.48 6.64
CA SER A 235 -11.55 13.14 5.25
C SER A 235 -12.78 12.56 4.57
N TYR A 236 -13.03 12.97 3.32
CA TYR A 236 -13.98 12.33 2.43
C TYR A 236 -13.32 12.07 1.08
N TYR A 237 -13.48 10.86 0.56
CA TYR A 237 -13.04 10.51 -0.78
C TYR A 237 -14.06 9.65 -1.50
N TYR A 238 -14.17 9.86 -2.81
CA TYR A 238 -14.87 9.01 -3.76
C TYR A 238 -13.87 8.41 -4.71
N GLY A 239 -14.02 7.12 -5.03
CA GLY A 239 -13.28 6.41 -6.06
C GLY A 239 -14.21 5.57 -6.91
N GLU A 240 -13.93 5.50 -8.23
CA GLU A 240 -14.71 4.71 -9.17
C GLU A 240 -13.78 4.00 -10.15
N LEU A 241 -13.73 2.67 -10.08
CA LEU A 241 -13.18 1.85 -11.16
C LEU A 241 -14.32 1.53 -12.13
N LYS A 242 -14.28 2.17 -13.30
CA LYS A 242 -15.33 2.03 -14.29
C LYS A 242 -15.60 0.56 -14.63
N ASP A 243 -16.87 0.19 -14.67
CA ASP A 243 -17.39 -1.15 -14.90
C ASP A 243 -17.16 -2.17 -13.76
N PHE A 244 -16.51 -1.77 -12.65
CA PHE A 244 -16.27 -2.64 -11.52
C PHE A 244 -16.94 -2.19 -10.22
N TYR A 245 -16.53 -1.04 -9.66
CA TYR A 245 -17.09 -0.56 -8.41
C TYR A 245 -16.97 0.95 -8.24
N SER A 246 -17.83 1.47 -7.38
CA SER A 246 -17.68 2.80 -6.79
C SER A 246 -17.49 2.67 -5.29
N GLN A 247 -16.73 3.57 -4.68
CA GLN A 247 -16.38 3.55 -3.26
C GLN A 247 -16.41 4.95 -2.67
N ASN A 248 -17.15 5.12 -1.57
CA ASN A 248 -17.13 6.31 -0.75
C ASN A 248 -16.36 6.01 0.54
N PHE A 249 -15.53 6.93 0.96
CA PHE A 249 -14.75 6.89 2.19
C PHE A 249 -15.07 8.08 3.07
N LEU A 250 -15.27 7.83 4.36
CA LEU A 250 -15.30 8.83 5.42
C LEU A 250 -14.25 8.45 6.47
N GLY A 251 -13.39 9.40 6.82
CA GLY A 251 -12.34 9.23 7.82
C GLY A 251 -12.37 10.34 8.86
N LEU A 252 -12.00 9.99 10.09
CA LEU A 252 -11.80 10.95 11.18
C LEU A 252 -10.56 10.51 11.97
N VAL A 253 -9.54 11.35 11.99
CA VAL A 253 -8.32 11.09 12.77
C VAL A 253 -8.14 12.19 13.81
N HIS A 254 -7.99 11.80 15.07
CA HIS A 254 -7.80 12.72 16.18
C HIS A 254 -6.59 12.33 17.05
N ASN A 255 -5.76 13.31 17.34
CA ASN A 255 -4.64 13.20 18.26
C ASN A 255 -4.98 13.88 19.57
N TRP A 256 -5.19 13.11 20.63
CA TRP A 256 -5.57 13.60 21.94
C TRP A 256 -4.37 13.61 22.87
N ALA A 257 -4.03 14.74 23.45
CA ALA A 257 -3.12 14.77 24.57
C ALA A 257 -3.85 14.27 25.83
N ILE A 258 -3.51 13.07 26.29
CA ILE A 258 -4.14 12.42 27.46
C ILE A 258 -3.06 12.06 28.47
N GLY A 259 -3.07 12.70 29.62
CA GLY A 259 -2.04 12.50 30.66
C GLY A 259 -0.64 12.77 30.09
N PRO A 260 0.33 11.87 30.32
CA PRO A 260 1.70 12.05 29.80
C PRO A 260 1.89 11.63 28.34
N GLY A 261 0.85 11.14 27.68
CA GLY A 261 0.91 10.58 26.34
C GLY A 261 -0.04 11.22 25.34
N VAL A 262 -0.07 10.64 24.15
CA VAL A 262 -0.98 11.02 23.07
C VAL A 262 -1.74 9.79 22.62
N LEU A 263 -3.07 9.90 22.57
CA LEU A 263 -3.96 8.93 21.94
C LEU A 263 -4.25 9.37 20.51
N ASN A 264 -3.84 8.58 19.54
CA ASN A 264 -4.28 8.70 18.15
C ASN A 264 -5.50 7.80 17.95
N SER A 265 -6.61 8.37 17.50
CA SER A 265 -7.87 7.67 17.15
C SER A 265 -8.10 7.80 15.66
N ASP A 266 -8.25 6.67 14.95
CA ASP A 266 -8.47 6.58 13.52
C ASP A 266 -9.78 5.82 13.27
N LEU A 267 -10.81 6.55 12.84
CA LEU A 267 -12.14 6.02 12.48
C LEU A 267 -12.30 6.06 10.97
N ARG A 268 -12.68 4.94 10.37
CA ARG A 268 -12.87 4.80 8.92
C ARG A 268 -14.18 4.10 8.59
N TYR A 269 -14.87 4.62 7.59
CA TYR A 269 -16.02 4.00 6.98
C TYR A 269 -15.87 3.98 5.46
N TYR A 270 -16.06 2.83 4.85
CA TYR A 270 -16.13 2.67 3.40
C TYR A 270 -17.48 2.11 3.01
N ARG A 271 -18.06 2.64 1.95
CA ARG A 271 -19.22 2.10 1.28
C ARG A 271 -18.88 1.84 -0.18
N SER A 272 -18.89 0.57 -0.57
CA SER A 272 -18.56 0.13 -1.92
C SER A 272 -19.74 -0.57 -2.57
N ARG A 273 -20.03 -0.21 -3.81
CA ARG A 273 -21.17 -0.76 -4.58
C ARG A 273 -20.71 -1.08 -6.00
N ASP A 274 -21.46 -1.96 -6.67
CA ASP A 274 -21.27 -2.28 -8.06
C ASP A 274 -21.37 -1.03 -8.96
N ASN A 275 -20.63 -1.05 -10.07
CA ASN A 275 -20.64 0.02 -11.07
C ASN A 275 -20.63 -0.62 -12.46
N GLY A 276 -21.43 -0.06 -13.36
CA GLY A 276 -21.47 -0.46 -14.77
C GLY A 276 -21.66 -1.96 -14.98
N ALA A 277 -20.73 -2.59 -15.66
CA ALA A 277 -20.80 -4.01 -16.04
C ALA A 277 -20.81 -4.97 -14.83
N ASN A 278 -20.21 -4.60 -13.69
CA ASN A 278 -20.26 -5.43 -12.48
C ASN A 278 -21.71 -5.66 -12.01
N GLY A 279 -22.64 -4.75 -12.33
CA GLY A 279 -24.05 -4.88 -12.00
C GLY A 279 -24.79 -6.00 -12.74
N SER A 280 -24.26 -6.52 -13.86
CA SER A 280 -25.01 -7.46 -14.71
C SER A 280 -24.17 -8.53 -15.41
N ASN A 281 -22.86 -8.34 -15.55
CA ASN A 281 -21.98 -9.23 -16.30
C ASN A 281 -21.03 -9.99 -15.38
N SER A 282 -21.18 -11.31 -15.30
CA SER A 282 -20.38 -12.18 -14.43
C SER A 282 -18.87 -12.14 -14.71
N ALA A 283 -18.44 -11.69 -15.90
CA ALA A 283 -17.01 -11.48 -16.20
C ALA A 283 -16.38 -10.36 -15.39
N TYR A 284 -17.17 -9.48 -14.79
CA TYR A 284 -16.74 -8.38 -13.93
C TYR A 284 -16.97 -8.62 -12.44
N PHE A 285 -17.57 -9.76 -12.07
CA PHE A 285 -17.87 -10.09 -10.66
C PHE A 285 -16.61 -10.24 -9.82
N THR A 286 -16.72 -9.89 -8.55
CA THR A 286 -15.66 -10.01 -7.54
C THR A 286 -15.92 -11.14 -6.58
N SER A 287 -14.90 -11.53 -5.80
CA SER A 287 -15.02 -12.55 -4.75
C SER A 287 -15.84 -12.05 -3.56
N GLY A 288 -16.42 -13.00 -2.84
CA GLY A 288 -17.23 -12.76 -1.65
C GLY A 288 -18.08 -13.97 -1.28
N TYR A 289 -19.04 -13.76 -0.41
CA TYR A 289 -20.05 -14.74 -0.02
C TYR A 289 -21.35 -14.49 -0.77
N TYR A 290 -21.74 -15.48 -1.58
CA TYR A 290 -23.00 -15.44 -2.34
C TYR A 290 -23.74 -16.78 -2.11
N PRO A 291 -24.80 -16.81 -1.30
CA PRO A 291 -25.41 -18.05 -0.78
C PRO A 291 -25.85 -19.06 -1.84
N ASN A 292 -26.13 -18.60 -3.05
CA ASN A 292 -26.68 -19.43 -4.14
C ASN A 292 -25.64 -19.75 -5.24
N THR A 293 -24.35 -19.56 -4.97
CA THR A 293 -23.29 -19.80 -5.97
C THR A 293 -22.29 -20.85 -5.51
N ALA A 294 -21.70 -21.56 -6.47
CA ALA A 294 -20.62 -22.51 -6.21
C ALA A 294 -19.32 -21.80 -5.79
N THR A 295 -18.45 -22.51 -5.09
CA THR A 295 -17.12 -21.98 -4.71
C THR A 295 -16.15 -22.06 -5.90
N PRO A 296 -15.35 -21.00 -6.17
CA PRO A 296 -15.32 -19.72 -5.48
C PRO A 296 -16.57 -18.89 -5.81
N ALA A 297 -17.18 -18.34 -4.78
CA ALA A 297 -18.34 -17.48 -4.95
C ALA A 297 -17.91 -16.14 -5.56
N LYS A 298 -18.67 -15.68 -6.55
CA LYS A 298 -18.47 -14.39 -7.22
C LYS A 298 -19.79 -13.70 -7.48
N GLY A 299 -19.81 -12.39 -7.32
CA GLY A 299 -21.00 -11.56 -7.54
C GLY A 299 -20.68 -10.08 -7.65
N LYS A 300 -21.70 -9.28 -7.50
CA LYS A 300 -21.60 -7.84 -7.53
C LYS A 300 -20.86 -7.30 -6.32
N VAL A 301 -20.23 -6.16 -6.46
CA VAL A 301 -19.67 -5.46 -5.30
C VAL A 301 -20.82 -4.94 -4.41
N ASP A 302 -20.84 -5.41 -3.18
CA ASP A 302 -21.70 -4.94 -2.10
C ASP A 302 -20.95 -5.10 -0.78
N ASN A 303 -20.37 -3.99 -0.29
CA ASN A 303 -19.51 -3.99 0.89
C ASN A 303 -19.59 -2.68 1.63
N ASP A 304 -19.73 -2.78 2.96
CA ASP A 304 -19.56 -1.67 3.90
C ASP A 304 -18.49 -2.07 4.92
N LEU A 305 -17.41 -1.31 5.03
CA LEU A 305 -16.34 -1.56 5.99
C LEU A 305 -16.30 -0.46 7.04
N TYR A 306 -16.34 -0.87 8.30
CA TYR A 306 -16.21 -0.02 9.48
C TYR A 306 -14.90 -0.38 10.19
N SER A 307 -14.09 0.59 10.54
CA SER A 307 -12.81 0.36 11.22
C SER A 307 -12.53 1.44 12.26
N TYR A 308 -12.06 1.03 13.42
CA TYR A 308 -11.55 1.91 14.46
C TYR A 308 -10.22 1.37 14.97
N LEU A 309 -9.21 2.25 15.05
CA LEU A 309 -7.91 1.96 15.64
C LEU A 309 -7.52 3.06 16.61
N ALA A 310 -7.21 2.68 17.84
CA ALA A 310 -6.67 3.55 18.88
C ALA A 310 -5.20 3.19 19.14
N LEU A 311 -4.31 4.19 19.13
CA LEU A 311 -2.88 4.05 19.45
C LEU A 311 -2.51 5.04 20.55
N TYR A 312 -2.14 4.56 21.72
CA TYR A 312 -1.68 5.40 22.83
C TYR A 312 -0.17 5.34 22.96
N SER A 313 0.47 6.50 22.78
CA SER A 313 1.94 6.63 22.82
C SER A 313 2.39 7.40 24.05
N VAL A 314 3.26 6.79 24.85
CA VAL A 314 3.80 7.38 26.10
C VAL A 314 5.19 6.82 26.39
N ALA A 315 6.15 7.68 26.69
CA ALA A 315 7.50 7.32 27.16
C ALA A 315 8.24 6.28 26.28
N GLY A 316 8.04 6.34 24.96
CA GLY A 316 8.62 5.38 24.00
C GLY A 316 7.74 4.16 23.74
N HIS A 317 6.75 3.87 24.57
CA HIS A 317 5.77 2.81 24.33
C HIS A 317 4.65 3.30 23.42
N THR A 318 4.14 2.41 22.57
CA THR A 318 2.90 2.60 21.83
C THR A 318 2.04 1.34 22.00
N PHE A 319 0.87 1.51 22.58
CA PHE A 319 -0.15 0.46 22.74
C PHE A 319 -1.28 0.70 21.76
N GLY A 320 -1.75 -0.34 21.09
CA GLY A 320 -2.81 -0.24 20.11
C GLY A 320 -3.90 -1.28 20.31
N ALA A 321 -5.13 -0.85 20.06
CA ALA A 321 -6.28 -1.75 19.96
C ALA A 321 -7.18 -1.26 18.82
N GLY A 322 -7.75 -2.20 18.05
CA GLY A 322 -8.62 -1.85 16.95
C GLY A 322 -9.64 -2.93 16.63
N TYR A 323 -10.67 -2.52 15.92
CA TYR A 323 -11.73 -3.40 15.45
C TYR A 323 -12.15 -3.00 14.04
N GLN A 324 -12.36 -3.98 13.18
CA GLN A 324 -12.87 -3.81 11.82
C GLN A 324 -14.01 -4.79 11.56
N TYR A 325 -15.03 -4.33 10.86
CA TYR A 325 -16.13 -5.15 10.38
C TYR A 325 -16.35 -4.93 8.90
N THR A 326 -16.23 -5.98 8.12
CA THR A 326 -16.46 -6.02 6.67
C THR A 326 -17.84 -6.62 6.41
N LYS A 327 -18.85 -5.76 6.26
CA LYS A 327 -20.26 -6.13 6.09
C LYS A 327 -20.60 -6.19 4.61
N GLY A 328 -21.43 -7.15 4.21
CA GLY A 328 -21.94 -7.29 2.84
C GLY A 328 -21.58 -8.62 2.21
N ASP A 329 -22.00 -8.81 0.96
CA ASP A 329 -21.83 -10.09 0.25
C ASP A 329 -20.48 -10.17 -0.48
N SER A 330 -19.82 -9.05 -0.79
CA SER A 330 -18.50 -9.03 -1.40
C SER A 330 -17.39 -8.81 -0.38
N ASP A 331 -16.19 -9.30 -0.71
CA ASP A 331 -14.96 -8.85 -0.06
C ASP A 331 -14.78 -7.34 -0.28
N PHE A 332 -14.04 -6.68 0.60
CA PHE A 332 -13.71 -5.26 0.42
C PHE A 332 -12.98 -5.05 -0.90
N PRO A 333 -13.46 -4.18 -1.80
CA PRO A 333 -12.85 -3.98 -3.11
C PRO A 333 -11.69 -2.98 -3.04
N TRP A 334 -10.61 -3.29 -3.75
CA TRP A 334 -9.51 -2.37 -4.05
C TRP A 334 -8.95 -2.66 -5.44
N LEU A 335 -8.12 -1.77 -5.97
CA LEU A 335 -7.47 -2.00 -7.26
C LEU A 335 -6.53 -3.20 -7.18
N ASN A 336 -6.73 -4.16 -8.08
CA ASN A 336 -5.80 -5.27 -8.29
C ASN A 336 -4.75 -4.85 -9.33
N GLN A 337 -3.53 -4.63 -8.87
CA GLN A 337 -2.41 -4.20 -9.69
C GLN A 337 -1.37 -5.32 -9.88
N GLY A 338 -1.83 -6.56 -10.03
CA GLY A 338 -0.98 -7.71 -10.27
C GLY A 338 -0.19 -8.14 -9.03
N ASP A 339 1.03 -7.67 -8.88
CA ASP A 339 1.86 -7.99 -7.73
C ASP A 339 1.45 -7.22 -6.46
N GLY A 340 0.57 -7.80 -5.69
CA GLY A 340 0.24 -7.31 -4.35
C GLY A 340 -0.25 -5.86 -4.34
N SER A 341 -1.54 -5.68 -4.39
CA SER A 341 -2.19 -4.39 -4.21
C SER A 341 -2.15 -3.93 -2.75
N SER A 342 -2.22 -2.64 -2.52
CA SER A 342 -2.42 -2.04 -1.20
C SER A 342 -3.87 -1.62 -1.02
N ALA A 343 -4.44 -1.94 0.14
CA ALA A 343 -5.70 -1.38 0.60
C ALA A 343 -5.42 -0.34 1.69
N SER A 344 -6.18 0.75 1.70
CA SER A 344 -6.02 1.77 2.75
C SER A 344 -6.92 1.45 3.95
N ILE A 345 -6.71 0.27 4.54
CA ILE A 345 -7.42 -0.21 5.74
C ILE A 345 -6.42 -0.48 6.87
N THR A 346 -6.90 -0.44 8.12
CA THR A 346 -6.03 -0.55 9.29
C THR A 346 -5.52 -1.97 9.53
N THR A 347 -6.10 -2.96 8.87
CA THR A 347 -5.77 -4.39 8.97
C THR A 347 -4.90 -4.92 7.83
N ASP A 348 -4.55 -4.09 6.82
CA ASP A 348 -3.62 -4.48 5.74
C ASP A 348 -2.20 -4.51 6.30
N MET A 349 -1.78 -5.69 6.77
CA MET A 349 -0.51 -5.90 7.44
C MET A 349 0.52 -6.58 6.52
N GLN A 350 1.29 -7.56 7.03
CA GLN A 350 2.38 -8.13 6.27
C GLN A 350 1.93 -9.15 5.23
N ILE A 351 0.97 -10.02 5.57
CA ILE A 351 0.50 -11.11 4.71
C ILE A 351 -0.94 -10.85 4.25
N GLN A 352 -1.88 -10.65 5.19
CA GLN A 352 -3.31 -10.60 4.90
C GLN A 352 -3.93 -9.21 5.16
N LYS A 353 -5.12 -9.03 4.64
CA LYS A 353 -5.87 -7.77 4.74
C LYS A 353 -7.03 -7.83 5.73
N PHE A 354 -7.51 -9.03 6.08
CA PHE A 354 -8.67 -9.21 6.96
C PHE A 354 -9.90 -8.43 6.46
N ALA A 355 -10.23 -8.61 5.20
CA ALA A 355 -11.22 -7.79 4.52
C ALA A 355 -12.22 -8.62 3.70
N ARG A 356 -12.52 -9.85 4.15
CA ARG A 356 -13.45 -10.77 3.50
C ARG A 356 -14.89 -10.49 3.91
N ALA A 357 -15.83 -10.91 3.08
CA ALA A 357 -17.25 -10.76 3.35
C ALA A 357 -17.65 -11.33 4.72
N GLY A 358 -18.31 -10.52 5.53
CA GLY A 358 -18.77 -10.87 6.88
C GLY A 358 -17.72 -10.79 7.98
N GLU A 359 -16.45 -10.63 7.64
CA GLU A 359 -15.33 -10.73 8.59
C GLU A 359 -15.35 -9.64 9.65
N ARG A 360 -15.11 -10.05 10.88
CA ARG A 360 -14.98 -9.20 12.08
C ARG A 360 -13.60 -9.41 12.66
N THR A 361 -12.78 -8.37 12.61
CA THR A 361 -11.38 -8.46 12.98
C THR A 361 -11.07 -7.54 14.15
N TRP A 362 -10.54 -8.09 15.23
CA TRP A 362 -9.90 -7.31 16.27
C TRP A 362 -8.39 -7.35 16.11
N GLN A 363 -7.72 -6.33 16.61
CA GLN A 363 -6.27 -6.24 16.57
C GLN A 363 -5.72 -5.65 17.87
N ALA A 364 -4.55 -6.16 18.27
CA ALA A 364 -3.74 -5.63 19.37
C ALA A 364 -2.34 -5.32 18.85
N ARG A 365 -1.79 -4.18 19.24
CA ARG A 365 -0.47 -3.71 18.83
C ARG A 365 0.34 -3.25 20.01
N TYR A 366 1.63 -3.52 19.96
CA TYR A 366 2.61 -2.93 20.87
C TYR A 366 3.88 -2.60 20.12
N ALA A 367 4.46 -1.43 20.41
CA ALA A 367 5.76 -1.03 19.90
C ALA A 367 6.54 -0.27 20.96
N TYR A 368 7.88 -0.33 20.84
CA TYR A 368 8.78 0.40 21.73
C TYR A 368 9.91 1.08 20.94
N ASP A 369 10.13 2.37 21.23
CA ASP A 369 11.27 3.16 20.77
C ASP A 369 12.37 3.16 21.85
N PHE A 370 13.46 2.47 21.57
CA PHE A 370 14.58 2.27 22.50
C PHE A 370 15.44 3.52 22.71
N ALA A 371 15.14 4.62 22.04
CA ALA A 371 15.83 5.89 22.30
C ALA A 371 15.71 6.31 23.79
N LYS A 372 14.61 5.94 24.46
CA LYS A 372 14.40 6.17 25.89
C LYS A 372 15.30 5.31 26.77
N LEU A 373 15.84 4.21 26.26
CA LEU A 373 16.81 3.34 26.93
C LEU A 373 18.24 3.57 26.47
N GLY A 374 18.51 4.69 25.75
CA GLY A 374 19.85 5.06 25.30
C GLY A 374 20.28 4.41 23.98
N VAL A 375 19.37 3.78 23.24
CA VAL A 375 19.64 3.19 21.92
C VAL A 375 18.79 3.89 20.84
N PRO A 376 19.12 5.15 20.50
CA PRO A 376 18.35 5.88 19.51
C PRO A 376 18.43 5.19 18.13
N GLY A 377 17.29 5.14 17.43
CA GLY A 377 17.16 4.49 16.13
C GLY A 377 16.74 3.02 16.19
N LEU A 378 16.83 2.35 17.35
CA LEU A 378 16.29 1.00 17.51
C LEU A 378 14.81 1.05 17.89
N THR A 379 14.01 0.24 17.20
CA THR A 379 12.57 0.07 17.44
C THR A 379 12.20 -1.40 17.33
N ALA A 380 11.20 -1.82 18.10
CA ALA A 380 10.61 -3.16 17.98
C ALA A 380 9.10 -3.08 18.13
N GLY A 381 8.38 -4.00 17.51
CA GLY A 381 6.93 -4.04 17.60
C GLY A 381 6.35 -5.42 17.32
N VAL A 382 5.15 -5.62 17.84
CA VAL A 382 4.31 -6.79 17.57
C VAL A 382 2.89 -6.34 17.27
N VAL A 383 2.28 -6.99 16.28
CA VAL A 383 0.86 -6.85 15.93
C VAL A 383 0.24 -8.24 15.93
N TYR A 384 -0.95 -8.35 16.49
CA TYR A 384 -1.77 -9.55 16.40
C TYR A 384 -3.15 -9.15 15.89
N LEU A 385 -3.62 -9.87 14.87
CA LEU A 385 -4.95 -9.72 14.29
C LEU A 385 -5.67 -11.05 14.36
N HIS A 386 -6.96 -11.02 14.62
CA HIS A 386 -7.83 -12.17 14.57
C HIS A 386 -9.16 -11.78 13.92
N GLY A 387 -9.45 -12.41 12.79
CA GLY A 387 -10.72 -12.28 12.05
C GLY A 387 -11.58 -13.53 12.26
N ASP A 388 -12.83 -13.33 12.54
CA ASP A 388 -13.85 -14.37 12.60
C ASP A 388 -15.04 -14.06 11.69
N ASN A 389 -16.01 -14.96 11.63
CA ASN A 389 -17.24 -14.77 10.85
C ASN A 389 -16.99 -14.56 9.34
N ILE A 390 -15.87 -15.08 8.81
CA ILE A 390 -15.64 -15.09 7.36
C ILE A 390 -16.70 -15.99 6.74
N GLN A 391 -17.61 -15.40 5.97
CA GLN A 391 -18.73 -16.11 5.36
C GLN A 391 -18.24 -16.93 4.16
N THR A 392 -18.50 -18.24 4.21
CA THR A 392 -18.19 -19.17 3.12
C THR A 392 -19.35 -20.15 2.91
N GLY A 393 -19.41 -20.77 1.73
CA GLY A 393 -20.41 -21.82 1.45
C GLY A 393 -20.30 -23.06 2.36
N ALA A 394 -19.21 -23.18 3.13
CA ALA A 394 -18.97 -24.26 4.11
C ALA A 394 -19.11 -23.77 5.57
N GLY A 395 -19.85 -22.67 5.80
CA GLY A 395 -20.03 -22.03 7.10
C GLY A 395 -18.94 -21.00 7.41
N ASP A 396 -19.08 -20.40 8.58
CA ASP A 396 -18.18 -19.32 9.02
C ASP A 396 -16.78 -19.85 9.31
N LYS A 397 -15.80 -19.07 8.91
CA LYS A 397 -14.38 -19.37 9.08
C LYS A 397 -13.66 -18.24 9.81
N SER A 398 -12.41 -18.50 10.17
CA SER A 398 -11.58 -17.56 10.90
C SER A 398 -10.16 -17.54 10.34
N GLU A 399 -9.46 -16.43 10.59
CA GLU A 399 -8.04 -16.32 10.33
C GLU A 399 -7.36 -15.47 11.40
N TRP A 400 -6.04 -15.63 11.53
CA TRP A 400 -5.24 -14.75 12.38
C TRP A 400 -3.85 -14.55 11.80
N GLU A 401 -3.26 -13.40 12.13
CA GLU A 401 -1.89 -13.05 11.77
C GLU A 401 -1.18 -12.44 12.98
N ARG A 402 0.08 -12.84 13.16
CA ARG A 402 0.99 -12.23 14.11
C ARG A 402 2.21 -11.73 13.40
N ASP A 403 2.50 -10.42 13.51
CA ASP A 403 3.66 -9.78 12.95
C ASP A 403 4.61 -9.32 14.04
N ILE A 404 5.90 -9.59 13.86
CA ILE A 404 6.99 -9.03 14.67
C ILE A 404 7.89 -8.22 13.76
N SER A 405 8.32 -7.07 14.23
CA SER A 405 9.27 -6.23 13.52
C SER A 405 10.35 -5.70 14.47
N VAL A 406 11.59 -5.68 13.99
CA VAL A 406 12.72 -5.01 14.65
C VAL A 406 13.40 -4.17 13.59
N GLY A 407 13.62 -2.89 13.88
CA GLY A 407 14.27 -1.95 12.99
C GLY A 407 15.34 -1.15 13.68
N TYR A 408 16.44 -0.89 12.98
CA TYR A 408 17.49 0.02 13.44
C TYR A 408 17.86 0.98 12.32
N VAL A 409 17.86 2.27 12.62
CA VAL A 409 18.33 3.33 11.71
C VAL A 409 19.48 4.05 12.38
N ILE A 410 20.63 4.10 11.69
CA ILE A 410 21.82 4.80 12.20
C ILE A 410 21.50 6.28 12.36
N PRO A 411 21.53 6.83 13.61
CA PRO A 411 21.02 8.19 13.86
C PRO A 411 22.01 9.29 13.50
N GLN A 412 23.32 8.98 13.39
CA GLN A 412 24.37 9.98 13.17
C GLN A 412 25.63 9.36 12.54
N GLY A 413 26.58 10.19 12.12
CA GLY A 413 27.84 9.76 11.50
C GLY A 413 27.72 9.56 10.00
N THR A 414 28.75 8.96 9.40
CA THR A 414 28.89 8.78 7.94
C THR A 414 27.74 7.97 7.32
N PHE A 415 27.22 7.00 8.04
CA PHE A 415 26.11 6.14 7.58
C PHE A 415 24.76 6.56 8.19
N LYS A 416 24.62 7.82 8.59
CA LYS A 416 23.32 8.33 9.05
C LYS A 416 22.22 7.99 8.05
N ASN A 417 21.06 7.54 8.56
CA ASN A 417 19.89 7.09 7.81
C ASN A 417 20.03 5.71 7.12
N LEU A 418 21.17 5.01 7.24
CA LEU A 418 21.22 3.60 6.85
C LEU A 418 20.35 2.80 7.81
N GLY A 419 19.35 2.10 7.26
CA GLY A 419 18.34 1.37 8.00
C GLY A 419 18.45 -0.13 7.79
N PHE A 420 18.20 -0.89 8.85
CA PHE A 420 18.10 -2.34 8.87
C PHE A 420 16.73 -2.71 9.45
N ALA A 421 16.06 -3.68 8.84
CA ALA A 421 14.82 -4.19 9.38
C ALA A 421 14.72 -5.71 9.21
N TRP A 422 14.26 -6.36 10.27
CA TRP A 422 13.76 -7.73 10.23
C TRP A 422 12.28 -7.73 10.53
N LYS A 423 11.51 -8.45 9.69
CA LYS A 423 10.06 -8.62 9.86
C LYS A 423 9.74 -10.11 9.76
N ASN A 424 8.91 -10.59 10.67
CA ASN A 424 8.40 -11.96 10.68
C ASN A 424 6.89 -11.92 10.80
N ALA A 425 6.20 -12.63 9.94
CA ALA A 425 4.76 -12.79 10.03
C ALA A 425 4.39 -14.27 10.04
N MET A 426 3.33 -14.59 10.77
CA MET A 426 2.68 -15.91 10.78
C MET A 426 1.19 -15.73 10.54
N TRP A 427 0.68 -16.34 9.47
CA TRP A 427 -0.75 -16.33 9.16
C TRP A 427 -1.33 -17.74 9.15
N ARG A 428 -2.54 -17.87 9.71
CA ARG A 428 -3.29 -19.13 9.77
C ARG A 428 -4.76 -18.86 9.48
N THR A 429 -5.40 -19.77 8.73
CA THR A 429 -6.83 -19.65 8.41
C THR A 429 -7.50 -21.01 8.38
N SER A 430 -8.77 -21.05 8.74
CA SER A 430 -9.67 -22.18 8.53
C SER A 430 -10.50 -22.05 7.24
N ALA A 431 -10.39 -20.93 6.51
CA ALA A 431 -11.02 -20.77 5.21
C ALA A 431 -10.35 -21.68 4.16
N ALA A 432 -11.14 -22.16 3.21
CA ALA A 432 -10.64 -22.96 2.11
C ALA A 432 -9.87 -22.09 1.11
N VAL A 433 -8.56 -22.04 1.28
CA VAL A 433 -7.61 -21.36 0.40
C VAL A 433 -6.48 -22.31 -0.01
N ALA A 434 -5.73 -21.98 -1.04
CA ALA A 434 -4.68 -22.84 -1.56
C ALA A 434 -3.59 -23.16 -0.53
N SER A 435 -3.30 -22.20 0.38
CA SER A 435 -2.43 -22.39 1.54
C SER A 435 -3.12 -21.79 2.75
N SER A 436 -3.23 -22.56 3.84
CA SER A 436 -3.87 -22.13 5.09
C SER A 436 -2.90 -21.74 6.18
N TYR A 437 -1.61 -22.06 6.02
CA TYR A 437 -0.54 -21.70 6.96
C TYR A 437 0.63 -21.11 6.19
N GLN A 438 0.94 -19.87 6.48
CA GLN A 438 2.05 -19.14 5.84
C GLN A 438 2.89 -18.49 6.91
N ASP A 439 4.21 -18.69 6.81
CA ASP A 439 5.22 -17.99 7.60
C ASP A 439 6.09 -17.17 6.65
N GLU A 440 6.34 -15.92 6.98
CA GLU A 440 7.12 -15.04 6.13
C GLU A 440 8.20 -14.31 6.94
N ASN A 441 9.42 -14.27 6.41
CA ASN A 441 10.52 -13.46 6.92
C ASN A 441 11.00 -12.48 5.86
N ARG A 442 11.28 -11.25 6.28
CA ARG A 442 11.89 -10.21 5.44
C ARG A 442 13.12 -9.65 6.15
N LEU A 443 14.23 -9.55 5.42
CA LEU A 443 15.40 -8.78 5.82
C LEU A 443 15.56 -7.64 4.83
N ILE A 444 15.65 -6.42 5.35
CA ILE A 444 15.67 -5.22 4.53
C ILE A 444 16.82 -4.33 5.00
N VAL A 445 17.67 -3.93 4.06
CA VAL A 445 18.63 -2.84 4.27
C VAL A 445 18.24 -1.71 3.34
N SER A 446 18.11 -0.52 3.85
CA SER A 446 17.68 0.64 3.07
C SER A 446 18.54 1.87 3.35
N TYR A 447 18.85 2.62 2.32
CA TYR A 447 19.59 3.87 2.42
C TYR A 447 19.03 4.89 1.43
N SER A 448 18.88 6.12 1.86
CA SER A 448 18.46 7.23 1.00
C SER A 448 19.54 8.30 0.98
N ILE A 449 20.06 8.60 -0.20
CA ILE A 449 21.15 9.55 -0.44
C ILE A 449 20.55 10.76 -1.13
N PRO A 450 20.55 11.95 -0.51
CA PRO A 450 20.25 13.18 -1.23
C PRO A 450 21.37 13.45 -2.24
N LEU A 451 20.99 13.77 -3.48
CA LEU A 451 21.93 14.09 -4.57
C LEU A 451 21.93 15.59 -4.91
N LEU A 452 20.80 16.28 -4.62
CA LEU A 452 20.60 17.73 -4.74
C LEU A 452 19.87 18.24 -3.50
#